data_90eee3778f60d71b1e61e83b309db550
#
_entry.id   90eee3778f60d71b1e61e83b309db550
#
_cell.length_a   1.000
_cell.length_b   1.000
_cell.length_c   1.000
_cell.angle_alpha   90.00
_cell.angle_beta   90.00
_cell.angle_gamma   90.00
#
_symmetry.space_group_name_H-M   'P 1'
#
loop_
_entity.id
_entity.type
_entity.pdbx_description
1 polymer ?
#
loop_
_entity_poly.entity_id
_entity_poly.type
_entity_poly.pdbx_seq_one_letter_code
_entity_poly.pdbx_strand_id
1 'polypeptide(L)'
;VVFQNLTFANSAYISAVMRRVSCPILLWTLREPVIDGGRLRLNSLTGAYSAANAMRAFGGRRFEYVFGAPDEERVREVISASVSAARLIKDMRSLRMSAVGHTPQGFGFGRALDAELMSVFGVELEAIEARELIDIAKEYSDAECAEYLARSEQAMCGLENTPEKNRVDYARLLKAYSEYVRKNNIGALASRCWPDFFTAFGTPVCAVLSMLNDLGVAAACEADIYGALSMWMGMQLSGEPVFFGDPVSLDEGENTLTFWHCGAAACSLARHDTGAAVGVHPNRKIGPAMDFGCEAFPEATVFRVGREPDGSFRFFILEGEALDKPKQFIGTSIVVKTDNPVRELVEESVKAGFEPHYAVIKGRHAAALEAAAHMLGIPVYKY
;
A
#
# COMPACT_ATOMS: atom_id res chain seq x y z
N VAL A 1 20.31 10.80 -1.30
CA VAL A 1 21.72 11.14 -0.96
C VAL A 1 21.86 11.25 0.54
N VAL A 2 22.88 10.60 1.11
CA VAL A 2 23.28 10.84 2.49
C VAL A 2 24.35 11.92 2.51
N PHE A 3 24.06 13.04 3.17
CA PHE A 3 24.98 14.14 3.37
C PHE A 3 25.50 14.11 4.81
N GLN A 4 26.69 13.55 5.01
CA GLN A 4 27.29 13.43 6.31
C GLN A 4 28.18 14.64 6.61
N ASN A 5 27.81 15.42 7.61
CA ASN A 5 28.66 16.49 8.16
C ASN A 5 29.65 15.92 9.15
N LEU A 6 30.88 15.70 8.71
CA LEU A 6 31.98 15.25 9.60
C LEU A 6 32.57 16.40 10.43
N THR A 7 32.44 17.63 9.94
CA THR A 7 32.96 18.84 10.59
C THR A 7 32.04 20.02 10.28
N PHE A 8 32.39 21.22 10.76
CA PHE A 8 31.67 22.43 10.34
C PHE A 8 31.83 22.66 8.83
N ALA A 9 30.83 22.20 8.09
CA ALA A 9 30.65 22.54 6.68
C ALA A 9 29.60 23.65 6.58
N ASN A 10 29.94 24.78 6.03
CA ASN A 10 29.01 25.89 5.86
C ASN A 10 27.99 25.58 4.74
N SER A 11 26.99 26.46 4.59
CA SER A 11 25.88 26.28 3.62
C SER A 11 26.32 26.14 2.16
N ALA A 12 27.51 26.57 1.77
CA ALA A 12 28.00 26.47 0.39
C ALA A 12 28.12 25.01 -0.08
N TYR A 13 28.50 24.09 0.82
CA TYR A 13 28.64 22.67 0.48
C TYR A 13 27.30 22.05 0.11
N ILE A 14 26.30 22.17 0.99
CA ILE A 14 24.96 21.59 0.70
C ILE A 14 24.30 22.31 -0.48
N SER A 15 24.52 23.61 -0.65
CA SER A 15 24.02 24.35 -1.81
C SER A 15 24.60 23.84 -3.12
N ALA A 16 25.88 23.44 -3.14
CA ALA A 16 26.51 22.82 -4.30
C ALA A 16 25.89 21.44 -4.63
N VAL A 17 25.55 20.64 -3.59
CA VAL A 17 24.84 19.37 -3.75
C VAL A 17 23.44 19.61 -4.32
N MET A 18 22.66 20.52 -3.72
CA MET A 18 21.28 20.82 -4.13
C MET A 18 21.15 21.29 -5.58
N ARG A 19 22.18 21.92 -6.13
CA ARG A 19 22.21 22.32 -7.55
C ARG A 19 22.38 21.14 -8.52
N ARG A 20 22.80 19.97 -8.02
CA ARG A 20 23.16 18.80 -8.84
C ARG A 20 22.22 17.61 -8.64
N VAL A 21 21.52 17.55 -7.53
CA VAL A 21 20.64 16.40 -7.19
C VAL A 21 19.23 16.87 -6.88
N SER A 22 18.25 16.12 -7.39
CA SER A 22 16.82 16.34 -7.14
C SER A 22 16.23 15.27 -6.19
N CYS A 23 17.00 14.23 -5.85
CA CYS A 23 16.55 13.15 -4.97
C CYS A 23 16.47 13.60 -3.48
N PRO A 24 15.77 12.84 -2.63
CA PRO A 24 15.74 13.07 -1.19
C PRO A 24 17.13 13.11 -0.56
N ILE A 25 17.28 13.93 0.47
CA ILE A 25 18.53 14.10 1.23
C ILE A 25 18.30 13.63 2.67
N LEU A 26 19.21 12.82 3.19
CA LEU A 26 19.38 12.54 4.59
C LEU A 26 20.62 13.31 5.10
N LEU A 27 20.41 14.22 6.03
CA LEU A 27 21.47 14.95 6.70
C LEU A 27 21.89 14.16 7.95
N TRP A 28 23.17 13.82 8.04
CA TRP A 28 23.72 13.07 9.16
C TRP A 28 24.86 13.79 9.83
N THR A 29 24.80 13.90 11.18
CA THR A 29 25.84 14.52 11.98
C THR A 29 26.35 13.60 13.07
N LEU A 30 27.61 13.82 13.45
CA LEU A 30 28.32 13.02 14.44
C LEU A 30 28.38 13.73 15.79
N ARG A 31 28.54 12.94 16.85
CA ARG A 31 28.86 13.45 18.20
C ARG A 31 30.29 13.98 18.26
N GLU A 32 30.48 15.02 19.07
CA GLU A 32 31.85 15.37 19.49
C GLU A 32 32.48 14.17 20.21
N PRO A 33 33.68 13.73 19.80
CA PRO A 33 34.29 12.54 20.35
C PRO A 33 34.77 12.73 21.79
N VAL A 34 35.08 13.98 22.19
CA VAL A 34 35.58 14.30 23.51
C VAL A 34 35.06 15.66 23.98
N ILE A 35 34.60 15.71 25.22
CA ILE A 35 34.18 16.94 25.92
C ILE A 35 35.05 17.06 27.17
N ASP A 36 36.18 17.73 27.06
CA ASP A 36 37.24 17.78 28.06
C ASP A 36 37.69 19.22 28.43
N GLY A 37 36.93 20.24 28.00
CA GLY A 37 37.31 21.65 28.17
C GLY A 37 38.34 22.14 27.15
N GLY A 38 38.85 21.25 26.28
CA GLY A 38 39.79 21.56 25.23
C GLY A 38 39.15 22.03 23.93
N ARG A 39 39.93 21.92 22.85
CA ARG A 39 39.48 22.35 21.51
C ARG A 39 38.31 21.50 21.03
N LEU A 40 37.27 22.13 20.46
CA LEU A 40 36.24 21.50 19.69
C LEU A 40 36.83 20.75 18.45
N ARG A 41 36.54 19.46 18.28
CA ARG A 41 37.17 18.61 17.24
C ARG A 41 36.42 18.60 15.93
N LEU A 42 35.13 18.30 15.97
CA LEU A 42 34.32 18.14 14.77
C LEU A 42 33.48 19.37 14.45
N ASN A 43 32.76 19.88 15.42
CA ASN A 43 31.76 20.93 15.19
C ASN A 43 30.68 20.54 14.14
N SER A 44 30.39 19.24 14.06
CA SER A 44 29.50 18.64 13.10
C SER A 44 28.06 19.15 13.22
N LEU A 45 27.58 19.32 14.45
CA LEU A 45 26.23 19.80 14.74
C LEU A 45 26.00 21.24 14.23
N THR A 46 26.95 22.14 14.36
CA THR A 46 26.86 23.49 13.79
C THR A 46 26.77 23.43 12.26
N GLY A 47 27.49 22.48 11.65
CA GLY A 47 27.38 22.20 10.21
C GLY A 47 25.98 21.77 9.80
N ALA A 48 25.29 20.95 10.63
CA ALA A 48 23.91 20.55 10.37
C ALA A 48 22.95 21.74 10.37
N TYR A 49 23.04 22.64 11.36
CA TYR A 49 22.21 23.84 11.39
C TYR A 49 22.43 24.73 10.17
N SER A 50 23.68 24.89 9.73
CA SER A 50 24.02 25.64 8.52
C SER A 50 23.43 24.98 7.26
N ALA A 51 23.58 23.67 7.12
CA ALA A 51 23.05 22.92 5.98
C ALA A 51 21.52 22.91 5.96
N ALA A 52 20.89 22.60 7.10
CA ALA A 52 19.43 22.59 7.24
C ALA A 52 18.79 23.94 6.91
N ASN A 53 19.39 25.04 7.44
CA ASN A 53 18.93 26.39 7.12
C ASN A 53 18.99 26.66 5.61
N ALA A 54 20.09 26.32 4.94
CA ALA A 54 20.22 26.49 3.50
C ALA A 54 19.21 25.67 2.71
N MET A 55 18.98 24.41 3.06
CA MET A 55 17.99 23.55 2.41
C MET A 55 16.57 24.13 2.51
N ARG A 56 16.22 24.65 3.67
CA ARG A 56 14.89 25.24 3.92
C ARG A 56 14.75 26.65 3.28
N ALA A 57 15.72 27.52 3.48
CA ALA A 57 15.64 28.92 3.04
C ALA A 57 15.83 29.10 1.54
N PHE A 58 16.75 28.36 0.92
CA PHE A 58 17.09 28.56 -0.50
C PHE A 58 16.46 27.56 -1.45
N GLY A 59 16.03 26.39 -0.98
CA GLY A 59 15.49 25.33 -1.81
C GLY A 59 14.09 24.87 -1.44
N GLY A 60 13.57 25.27 -0.29
CA GLY A 60 12.29 24.77 0.25
C GLY A 60 12.29 23.25 0.45
N ARG A 61 13.44 22.59 0.32
CA ARG A 61 13.55 21.14 0.36
C ARG A 61 13.27 20.59 1.76
N ARG A 62 12.53 19.52 1.80
CA ARG A 62 12.42 18.66 2.97
C ARG A 62 13.56 17.64 2.94
N PHE A 63 13.99 17.21 4.10
CA PHE A 63 15.12 16.29 4.28
C PHE A 63 14.94 15.52 5.58
N GLU A 64 15.49 14.32 5.62
CA GLU A 64 15.59 13.54 6.85
C GLU A 64 16.84 13.94 7.62
N TYR A 65 16.80 13.76 8.95
CA TYR A 65 17.93 14.10 9.81
C TYR A 65 18.21 13.01 10.83
N VAL A 66 19.49 12.72 11.02
CA VAL A 66 19.96 11.86 12.09
C VAL A 66 21.24 12.40 12.75
N PHE A 67 21.30 12.26 14.07
CA PHE A 67 22.46 12.61 14.90
C PHE A 67 22.92 11.38 15.65
N GLY A 68 24.20 11.04 15.56
CA GLY A 68 24.81 9.94 16.31
C GLY A 68 25.97 9.27 15.57
N ALA A 69 26.60 8.32 16.26
CA ALA A 69 27.67 7.49 15.71
C ALA A 69 27.12 6.37 14.82
N PRO A 70 27.92 5.82 13.88
CA PRO A 70 27.47 4.79 12.93
C PRO A 70 27.04 3.48 13.59
N ASP A 71 27.50 3.20 14.79
CA ASP A 71 27.20 2.00 15.57
C ASP A 71 25.94 2.13 16.43
N GLU A 72 25.37 3.33 16.55
CA GLU A 72 24.10 3.55 17.25
C GLU A 72 22.92 2.94 16.44
N GLU A 73 22.07 2.17 17.11
CA GLU A 73 20.91 1.50 16.49
C GLU A 73 19.97 2.52 15.83
N ARG A 74 19.65 3.59 16.54
CA ARG A 74 18.82 4.68 16.00
C ARG A 74 19.36 5.26 14.68
N VAL A 75 20.68 5.37 14.53
CA VAL A 75 21.29 5.87 13.29
C VAL A 75 21.04 4.92 12.14
N ARG A 76 21.20 3.62 12.39
CA ARG A 76 20.92 2.56 11.39
C ARG A 76 19.46 2.51 10.99
N GLU A 77 18.55 2.60 11.97
CA GLU A 77 17.11 2.62 11.72
C GLU A 77 16.69 3.82 10.86
N VAL A 78 17.10 5.04 11.22
CA VAL A 78 16.75 6.24 10.44
C VAL A 78 17.35 6.20 9.04
N ILE A 79 18.59 5.71 8.88
CA ILE A 79 19.21 5.55 7.56
C ILE A 79 18.41 4.53 6.74
N SER A 80 18.07 3.36 7.31
CA SER A 80 17.31 2.31 6.65
C SER A 80 15.93 2.81 6.21
N ALA A 81 15.19 3.46 7.11
CA ALA A 81 13.88 4.04 6.84
C ALA A 81 13.96 5.10 5.71
N SER A 82 14.95 6.01 5.80
CA SER A 82 15.14 7.06 4.78
C SER A 82 15.52 6.49 3.41
N VAL A 83 16.31 5.41 3.36
CA VAL A 83 16.69 4.75 2.11
C VAL A 83 15.47 4.05 1.51
N SER A 84 14.69 3.32 2.32
CA SER A 84 13.45 2.65 1.90
C SER A 84 12.43 3.67 1.38
N ALA A 85 12.23 4.78 2.09
CA ALA A 85 11.37 5.89 1.67
C ALA A 85 11.82 6.51 0.34
N ALA A 86 13.12 6.78 0.19
CA ALA A 86 13.67 7.37 -1.02
C ALA A 86 13.55 6.43 -2.23
N ARG A 87 13.71 5.11 -2.02
CA ARG A 87 13.48 4.08 -3.03
C ARG A 87 12.00 4.04 -3.42
N LEU A 88 11.10 3.99 -2.44
CA LEU A 88 9.66 4.00 -2.66
C LEU A 88 9.23 5.21 -3.51
N ILE A 89 9.69 6.42 -3.17
CA ILE A 89 9.41 7.65 -3.92
C ILE A 89 9.97 7.59 -5.34
N LYS A 90 11.16 7.01 -5.53
CA LYS A 90 11.75 6.83 -6.85
C LYS A 90 10.91 5.87 -7.69
N ASP A 91 10.50 4.73 -7.11
CA ASP A 91 9.76 3.68 -7.81
C ASP A 91 8.33 4.14 -8.14
N MET A 92 7.68 4.95 -7.27
CA MET A 92 6.39 5.60 -7.57
C MET A 92 6.43 6.46 -8.84
N ARG A 93 7.54 7.13 -9.14
CA ARG A 93 7.68 7.97 -10.35
C ARG A 93 7.69 7.17 -11.67
N SER A 94 7.83 5.87 -11.60
CA SER A 94 7.70 4.95 -12.73
C SER A 94 6.45 4.10 -12.67
N LEU A 95 5.62 4.30 -11.63
CA LEU A 95 4.37 3.57 -11.46
C LEU A 95 3.32 4.09 -12.42
N ARG A 96 2.75 3.17 -13.19
CA ARG A 96 1.51 3.37 -13.93
C ARG A 96 0.39 2.63 -13.23
N MET A 97 -0.67 3.35 -12.91
CA MET A 97 -1.90 2.81 -12.31
C MET A 97 -3.04 2.82 -13.31
N SER A 98 -4.04 1.97 -13.09
CA SER A 98 -5.26 1.97 -13.91
C SER A 98 -6.53 1.97 -13.06
N ALA A 99 -7.49 2.81 -13.46
CA ALA A 99 -8.87 2.75 -13.00
C ALA A 99 -9.67 1.87 -13.98
N VAL A 100 -10.23 0.76 -13.51
CA VAL A 100 -11.13 -0.09 -14.31
C VAL A 100 -12.57 0.27 -13.95
N GLY A 101 -13.21 1.03 -14.81
CA GLY A 101 -14.49 1.70 -14.55
C GLY A 101 -14.32 2.83 -13.53
N HIS A 102 -15.44 3.39 -13.06
CA HIS A 102 -15.41 4.40 -12.02
C HIS A 102 -15.93 3.89 -10.68
N THR A 103 -15.60 4.61 -9.62
CA THR A 103 -16.07 4.30 -8.27
C THR A 103 -17.59 4.14 -8.26
N PRO A 104 -18.13 3.14 -7.57
CA PRO A 104 -19.56 3.00 -7.36
C PRO A 104 -20.16 4.24 -6.67
N GLN A 105 -21.49 4.37 -6.73
CA GLN A 105 -22.18 5.45 -6.00
C GLN A 105 -21.89 5.34 -4.50
N GLY A 106 -21.47 6.44 -3.88
CA GLY A 106 -21.11 6.51 -2.47
C GLY A 106 -19.63 6.26 -2.16
N PHE A 107 -18.84 5.79 -3.15
CA PHE A 107 -17.41 5.48 -2.99
C PHE A 107 -16.49 6.60 -3.52
N GLY A 108 -16.95 7.84 -3.48
CA GLY A 108 -16.20 9.01 -3.97
C GLY A 108 -14.81 9.18 -3.32
N PHE A 109 -14.59 8.63 -2.15
CA PHE A 109 -13.30 8.64 -1.45
C PHE A 109 -12.18 7.92 -2.21
N GLY A 110 -12.52 6.94 -3.05
CA GLY A 110 -11.54 6.22 -3.87
C GLY A 110 -11.21 6.88 -5.21
N ARG A 111 -11.94 7.95 -5.57
CA ARG A 111 -11.77 8.63 -6.86
C ARG A 111 -10.54 9.53 -6.85
N ALA A 112 -9.63 9.29 -7.77
CA ALA A 112 -8.43 10.09 -7.96
C ALA A 112 -8.49 10.92 -9.25
N LEU A 113 -7.79 12.05 -9.22
CA LEU A 113 -7.47 12.82 -10.41
C LEU A 113 -6.01 12.53 -10.81
N ASP A 114 -5.78 12.31 -12.09
CA ASP A 114 -4.45 12.04 -12.66
C ASP A 114 -3.45 13.15 -12.35
N ALA A 115 -3.86 14.42 -12.47
CA ALA A 115 -3.02 15.57 -12.18
C ALA A 115 -2.55 15.62 -10.71
N GLU A 116 -3.38 15.17 -9.76
CA GLU A 116 -3.04 15.15 -8.33
C GLU A 116 -2.02 14.05 -8.02
N LEU A 117 -2.26 12.84 -8.53
CA LEU A 117 -1.32 11.72 -8.39
C LEU A 117 0.02 12.04 -9.01
N MET A 118 0.02 12.62 -10.22
CA MET A 118 1.25 13.02 -10.91
C MET A 118 2.00 14.11 -10.14
N SER A 119 1.30 15.12 -9.62
CA SER A 119 1.95 16.27 -8.97
C SER A 119 2.62 15.90 -7.64
N VAL A 120 2.02 15.01 -6.85
CA VAL A 120 2.48 14.67 -5.50
C VAL A 120 3.36 13.42 -5.51
N PHE A 121 2.91 12.36 -6.18
CA PHE A 121 3.58 11.05 -6.16
C PHE A 121 4.39 10.78 -7.44
N GLY A 122 4.16 11.51 -8.52
CA GLY A 122 4.75 11.24 -9.84
C GLY A 122 4.15 10.01 -10.51
N VAL A 123 2.97 9.57 -10.07
CA VAL A 123 2.26 8.37 -10.56
C VAL A 123 1.42 8.72 -11.78
N GLU A 124 1.52 7.92 -12.83
CA GLU A 124 0.66 8.01 -14.01
C GLU A 124 -0.63 7.21 -13.78
N LEU A 125 -1.79 7.83 -14.02
CA LEU A 125 -3.09 7.17 -13.94
C LEU A 125 -3.74 7.12 -15.31
N GLU A 126 -4.08 5.93 -15.78
CA GLU A 126 -4.95 5.72 -16.94
C GLU A 126 -6.29 5.12 -16.54
N ALA A 127 -7.23 5.02 -17.45
CA ALA A 127 -8.53 4.42 -17.23
C ALA A 127 -8.96 3.54 -18.40
N ILE A 128 -9.67 2.46 -18.08
CA ILE A 128 -10.37 1.60 -19.03
C ILE A 128 -11.78 1.35 -18.50
N GLU A 129 -12.77 1.26 -19.38
CA GLU A 129 -14.10 0.91 -18.96
C GLU A 129 -14.20 -0.58 -18.56
N ALA A 130 -14.91 -0.85 -17.45
CA ALA A 130 -15.13 -2.25 -17.01
C ALA A 130 -15.79 -3.09 -18.11
N ARG A 131 -16.68 -2.48 -18.89
CA ARG A 131 -17.35 -3.11 -20.01
C ARG A 131 -16.40 -3.52 -21.13
N GLU A 132 -15.36 -2.73 -21.40
CA GLU A 132 -14.35 -3.05 -22.41
C GLU A 132 -13.57 -4.31 -22.04
N LEU A 133 -13.13 -4.44 -20.77
CA LEU A 133 -12.49 -5.67 -20.30
C LEU A 133 -13.43 -6.88 -20.32
N ILE A 134 -14.71 -6.70 -20.01
CA ILE A 134 -15.72 -7.74 -20.12
C ILE A 134 -15.89 -8.19 -21.58
N ASP A 135 -15.93 -7.26 -22.52
CA ASP A 135 -16.11 -7.59 -23.93
C ASP A 135 -14.88 -8.29 -24.49
N ILE A 136 -13.65 -7.84 -24.13
CA ILE A 136 -12.41 -8.56 -24.44
C ILE A 136 -12.45 -10.00 -23.87
N ALA A 137 -12.86 -10.16 -22.61
CA ALA A 137 -12.93 -11.48 -21.97
C ALA A 137 -13.87 -12.44 -22.71
N LYS A 138 -14.99 -11.95 -23.24
CA LYS A 138 -15.96 -12.77 -23.99
C LYS A 138 -15.44 -13.30 -25.33
N GLU A 139 -14.42 -12.64 -25.90
CA GLU A 139 -13.86 -13.06 -27.19
C GLU A 139 -12.88 -14.23 -27.06
N TYR A 140 -12.35 -14.49 -25.85
CA TYR A 140 -11.45 -15.62 -25.65
C TYR A 140 -12.18 -16.97 -25.67
N SER A 141 -11.60 -17.93 -26.37
CA SER A 141 -11.98 -19.33 -26.28
C SER A 141 -11.52 -19.97 -24.97
N ASP A 142 -12.14 -21.08 -24.60
CA ASP A 142 -11.77 -21.84 -23.38
C ASP A 142 -10.34 -22.36 -23.48
N ALA A 143 -9.88 -22.76 -24.67
CA ALA A 143 -8.52 -23.22 -24.89
C ALA A 143 -7.47 -22.13 -24.62
N GLU A 144 -7.74 -20.88 -24.96
CA GLU A 144 -6.86 -19.75 -24.68
C GLU A 144 -6.80 -19.40 -23.20
N CYS A 145 -7.80 -19.81 -22.42
CA CYS A 145 -7.89 -19.53 -20.98
C CYS A 145 -7.45 -20.72 -20.11
N ALA A 146 -7.16 -21.87 -20.69
CA ALA A 146 -6.87 -23.11 -19.97
C ALA A 146 -5.67 -22.98 -19.00
N GLU A 147 -4.62 -22.27 -19.39
CA GLU A 147 -3.45 -22.04 -18.53
C GLU A 147 -3.81 -21.18 -17.30
N TYR A 148 -4.61 -20.16 -17.49
CA TYR A 148 -5.06 -19.28 -16.39
C TYR A 148 -5.93 -20.03 -15.39
N LEU A 149 -6.83 -20.90 -15.90
CA LEU A 149 -7.65 -21.76 -15.06
C LEU A 149 -6.81 -22.76 -14.29
N ALA A 150 -5.92 -23.48 -14.95
CA ALA A 150 -5.05 -24.49 -14.32
C ALA A 150 -4.16 -23.88 -13.23
N ARG A 151 -3.61 -22.68 -13.46
CA ARG A 151 -2.84 -21.94 -12.46
C ARG A 151 -3.69 -21.58 -11.24
N SER A 152 -4.93 -21.14 -11.47
CA SER A 152 -5.85 -20.81 -10.39
C SER A 152 -6.29 -22.02 -9.58
N GLU A 153 -6.53 -23.17 -10.22
CA GLU A 153 -6.84 -24.44 -9.56
C GLU A 153 -5.70 -24.94 -8.66
N GLN A 154 -4.45 -24.58 -8.98
CA GLN A 154 -3.30 -24.89 -8.12
C GLN A 154 -3.20 -23.95 -6.91
N ALA A 155 -3.65 -22.69 -7.03
CA ALA A 155 -3.55 -21.69 -5.98
C ALA A 155 -4.78 -21.65 -5.05
N MET A 156 -5.93 -22.07 -5.55
CA MET A 156 -7.24 -21.93 -4.89
C MET A 156 -7.82 -23.29 -4.49
N CYS A 157 -8.38 -23.37 -3.29
CA CYS A 157 -9.07 -24.57 -2.79
C CYS A 157 -10.57 -24.47 -3.07
N GLY A 158 -11.13 -25.40 -3.83
CA GLY A 158 -12.58 -25.47 -4.09
C GLY A 158 -13.05 -24.69 -5.31
N LEU A 159 -12.14 -24.19 -6.16
CA LEU A 159 -12.50 -23.52 -7.41
C LEU A 159 -13.34 -24.42 -8.33
N GLU A 160 -13.08 -25.73 -8.30
CA GLU A 160 -13.81 -26.76 -9.03
C GLU A 160 -15.29 -26.87 -8.63
N ASN A 161 -15.66 -26.42 -7.44
CA ASN A 161 -17.05 -26.38 -6.95
C ASN A 161 -17.82 -25.16 -7.48
N THR A 162 -17.16 -24.20 -8.11
CA THR A 162 -17.80 -23.07 -8.78
C THR A 162 -18.54 -23.56 -10.03
N PRO A 163 -19.77 -23.08 -10.32
CA PRO A 163 -20.46 -23.44 -11.55
C PRO A 163 -19.58 -23.26 -12.78
N GLU A 164 -19.59 -24.23 -13.69
CA GLU A 164 -18.69 -24.28 -14.85
C GLU A 164 -18.66 -22.96 -15.63
N LYS A 165 -19.84 -22.38 -15.90
CA LYS A 165 -19.94 -21.08 -16.57
C LYS A 165 -19.11 -20.01 -15.86
N ASN A 166 -19.27 -19.89 -14.54
CA ASN A 166 -18.56 -18.85 -13.77
C ASN A 166 -17.07 -19.12 -13.67
N ARG A 167 -16.66 -20.38 -13.63
CA ARG A 167 -15.25 -20.80 -13.63
C ARG A 167 -14.57 -20.46 -14.96
N VAL A 168 -15.24 -20.72 -16.09
CA VAL A 168 -14.75 -20.36 -17.43
C VAL A 168 -14.71 -18.83 -17.60
N ASP A 169 -15.77 -18.15 -17.23
CA ASP A 169 -15.84 -16.69 -17.30
C ASP A 169 -14.75 -16.02 -16.42
N TYR A 170 -14.50 -16.57 -15.23
CA TYR A 170 -13.40 -16.15 -14.37
C TYR A 170 -12.04 -16.26 -15.07
N ALA A 171 -11.75 -17.41 -15.71
CA ALA A 171 -10.50 -17.62 -16.42
C ALA A 171 -10.33 -16.64 -17.60
N ARG A 172 -11.42 -16.34 -18.32
CA ARG A 172 -11.45 -15.33 -19.39
C ARG A 172 -11.16 -13.93 -18.84
N LEU A 173 -11.77 -13.55 -17.72
CA LEU A 173 -11.50 -12.27 -17.06
C LEU A 173 -10.05 -12.20 -16.58
N LEU A 174 -9.52 -13.25 -15.94
CA LEU A 174 -8.14 -13.26 -15.45
C LEU A 174 -7.15 -13.08 -16.61
N LYS A 175 -7.39 -13.73 -17.75
CA LYS A 175 -6.61 -13.51 -18.97
C LYS A 175 -6.69 -12.07 -19.45
N ALA A 176 -7.91 -11.51 -19.58
CA ALA A 176 -8.12 -10.14 -20.05
C ALA A 176 -7.39 -9.13 -19.19
N TYR A 177 -7.54 -9.22 -17.87
CA TYR A 177 -6.82 -8.37 -16.91
C TYR A 177 -5.31 -8.54 -16.98
N SER A 178 -4.82 -9.78 -17.01
CA SER A 178 -3.37 -10.06 -17.06
C SER A 178 -2.73 -9.53 -18.33
N GLU A 179 -3.37 -9.66 -19.48
CA GLU A 179 -2.88 -9.12 -20.75
C GLU A 179 -2.94 -7.59 -20.77
N TYR A 180 -4.02 -7.00 -20.26
CA TYR A 180 -4.14 -5.55 -20.12
C TYR A 180 -3.02 -4.96 -19.24
N VAL A 181 -2.82 -5.54 -18.06
CA VAL A 181 -1.76 -5.16 -17.12
C VAL A 181 -0.39 -5.23 -17.77
N ARG A 182 -0.09 -6.37 -18.41
CA ARG A 182 1.21 -6.59 -19.08
C ARG A 182 1.44 -5.63 -20.26
N LYS A 183 0.43 -5.46 -21.12
CA LYS A 183 0.51 -4.60 -22.33
C LYS A 183 0.74 -3.14 -21.99
N ASN A 184 0.12 -2.66 -20.91
CA ASN A 184 0.17 -1.26 -20.50
C ASN A 184 1.17 -0.99 -19.36
N ASN A 185 1.91 -2.01 -18.91
CA ASN A 185 2.88 -1.93 -17.81
C ASN A 185 2.25 -1.36 -16.52
N ILE A 186 1.08 -1.89 -16.15
CA ILE A 186 0.34 -1.48 -14.96
C ILE A 186 0.92 -2.16 -13.72
N GLY A 187 1.38 -1.38 -12.73
CA GLY A 187 1.87 -1.89 -11.46
C GLY A 187 0.80 -1.93 -10.36
N ALA A 188 -0.25 -1.14 -10.51
CA ALA A 188 -1.39 -1.15 -9.60
C ALA A 188 -2.68 -0.81 -10.36
N LEU A 189 -3.80 -1.38 -9.93
CA LEU A 189 -5.11 -1.03 -10.49
C LEU A 189 -6.19 -1.03 -9.41
N ALA A 190 -7.26 -0.31 -9.68
CA ALA A 190 -8.47 -0.36 -8.87
C ALA A 190 -9.66 -0.67 -9.75
N SER A 191 -10.31 -1.80 -9.49
CA SER A 191 -11.39 -2.28 -10.33
C SER A 191 -12.76 -2.07 -9.67
N ARG A 192 -13.66 -1.46 -10.41
CA ARG A 192 -15.08 -1.51 -10.09
C ARG A 192 -15.54 -2.97 -10.10
N CYS A 193 -16.22 -3.41 -9.04
CA CYS A 193 -16.74 -4.79 -8.99
C CYS A 193 -18.23 -4.84 -9.35
N TRP A 194 -19.02 -3.90 -8.86
CA TRP A 194 -20.46 -3.84 -9.13
C TRP A 194 -20.88 -2.47 -9.70
N PRO A 195 -21.96 -2.41 -10.50
CA PRO A 195 -22.82 -3.54 -10.87
C PRO A 195 -22.31 -4.36 -12.06
N ASP A 196 -21.32 -3.92 -12.81
CA ASP A 196 -21.01 -4.37 -14.17
C ASP A 196 -20.70 -5.87 -14.26
N PHE A 197 -19.79 -6.38 -13.45
CA PHE A 197 -19.38 -7.79 -13.50
C PHE A 197 -20.53 -8.73 -13.09
N PHE A 198 -21.38 -8.31 -12.16
CA PHE A 198 -22.52 -9.12 -11.74
C PHE A 198 -23.69 -9.06 -12.71
N THR A 199 -23.99 -7.89 -13.28
CA THR A 199 -25.20 -7.70 -14.12
C THR A 199 -24.94 -7.91 -15.60
N ALA A 200 -23.78 -7.49 -16.12
CA ALA A 200 -23.47 -7.55 -17.54
C ALA A 200 -22.65 -8.80 -17.93
N PHE A 201 -21.92 -9.39 -16.98
CA PHE A 201 -21.09 -10.59 -17.21
C PHE A 201 -21.61 -11.81 -16.44
N GLY A 202 -22.12 -11.60 -15.22
CA GLY A 202 -22.67 -12.65 -14.37
C GLY A 202 -21.60 -13.42 -13.58
N THR A 203 -20.36 -12.89 -13.53
CA THR A 203 -19.24 -13.49 -12.79
C THR A 203 -18.45 -12.36 -12.11
N PRO A 204 -18.17 -12.46 -10.79
CA PRO A 204 -17.47 -11.43 -10.05
C PRO A 204 -15.99 -11.32 -10.44
N VAL A 205 -15.41 -10.14 -10.24
CA VAL A 205 -13.99 -9.88 -10.46
C VAL A 205 -13.11 -10.21 -9.23
N CYS A 206 -13.73 -10.54 -8.10
CA CYS A 206 -13.04 -10.69 -6.80
C CYS A 206 -11.85 -11.66 -6.86
N ALA A 207 -12.05 -12.88 -7.35
CA ALA A 207 -10.97 -13.87 -7.47
C ALA A 207 -9.92 -13.47 -8.53
N VAL A 208 -10.27 -12.66 -9.52
CA VAL A 208 -9.32 -12.09 -10.50
C VAL A 208 -8.38 -11.13 -9.78
N LEU A 209 -8.92 -10.22 -8.94
CA LEU A 209 -8.10 -9.30 -8.16
C LEU A 209 -7.18 -10.04 -7.18
N SER A 210 -7.69 -11.12 -6.57
CA SER A 210 -6.89 -12.00 -5.73
C SER A 210 -5.65 -12.54 -6.46
N MET A 211 -5.84 -13.12 -7.63
CA MET A 211 -4.72 -13.64 -8.44
C MET A 211 -3.77 -12.55 -8.93
N LEU A 212 -4.27 -11.36 -9.27
CA LEU A 212 -3.41 -10.24 -9.66
C LEU A 212 -2.52 -9.80 -8.50
N ASN A 213 -3.04 -9.77 -7.27
CA ASN A 213 -2.25 -9.48 -6.08
C ASN A 213 -1.12 -10.49 -5.87
N ASP A 214 -1.38 -11.79 -6.06
CA ASP A 214 -0.34 -12.83 -6.04
C ASP A 214 0.68 -12.72 -7.19
N LEU A 215 0.29 -12.09 -8.28
CA LEU A 215 1.17 -11.81 -9.43
C LEU A 215 1.99 -10.52 -9.25
N GLY A 216 1.88 -9.86 -8.09
CA GLY A 216 2.62 -8.63 -7.78
C GLY A 216 2.00 -7.35 -8.33
N VAL A 217 0.74 -7.39 -8.75
CA VAL A 217 -0.04 -6.22 -9.17
C VAL A 217 -0.97 -5.82 -8.03
N ALA A 218 -0.80 -4.64 -7.46
CA ALA A 218 -1.68 -4.16 -6.41
C ALA A 218 -3.09 -3.90 -6.96
N ALA A 219 -4.01 -4.83 -6.72
CA ALA A 219 -5.35 -4.82 -7.30
C ALA A 219 -6.41 -4.59 -6.22
N ALA A 220 -6.87 -3.35 -6.09
CA ALA A 220 -7.92 -2.95 -5.16
C ALA A 220 -9.32 -3.14 -5.76
N CYS A 221 -10.30 -3.40 -4.89
CA CYS A 221 -11.71 -3.45 -5.25
C CYS A 221 -12.35 -2.05 -5.25
N GLU A 222 -13.58 -1.96 -5.79
CA GLU A 222 -14.47 -0.79 -5.74
C GLU A 222 -13.89 0.48 -6.37
N ALA A 223 -12.94 0.29 -7.30
CA ALA A 223 -12.24 1.37 -8.01
C ALA A 223 -11.57 2.38 -7.05
N ASP A 224 -11.10 1.91 -5.89
CA ASP A 224 -10.38 2.76 -4.93
C ASP A 224 -8.91 2.91 -5.32
N ILE A 225 -8.61 3.97 -6.05
CA ILE A 225 -7.27 4.27 -6.56
C ILE A 225 -6.28 4.55 -5.41
N TYR A 226 -6.70 5.26 -4.36
CA TYR A 226 -5.81 5.54 -3.21
C TYR A 226 -5.58 4.26 -2.38
N GLY A 227 -6.58 3.37 -2.34
CA GLY A 227 -6.41 2.02 -1.79
C GLY A 227 -5.39 1.20 -2.58
N ALA A 228 -5.48 1.19 -3.91
CA ALA A 228 -4.50 0.51 -4.77
C ALA A 228 -3.09 1.09 -4.61
N LEU A 229 -2.95 2.42 -4.47
CA LEU A 229 -1.67 3.06 -4.20
C LEU A 229 -1.12 2.64 -2.82
N SER A 230 -1.99 2.57 -1.80
CA SER A 230 -1.61 2.11 -0.45
C SER A 230 -1.12 0.66 -0.47
N MET A 231 -1.82 -0.22 -1.18
CA MET A 231 -1.40 -1.60 -1.38
C MET A 231 -0.05 -1.68 -2.09
N TRP A 232 0.11 -0.92 -3.18
CA TRP A 232 1.36 -0.94 -3.95
C TRP A 232 2.54 -0.46 -3.10
N MET A 233 2.38 0.62 -2.33
CA MET A 233 3.41 1.10 -1.41
C MET A 233 3.77 0.02 -0.37
N GLY A 234 2.77 -0.67 0.17
CA GLY A 234 2.97 -1.80 1.08
C GLY A 234 3.72 -2.95 0.44
N MET A 235 3.36 -3.35 -0.78
CA MET A 235 4.04 -4.41 -1.54
C MET A 235 5.50 -4.07 -1.86
N GLN A 236 5.80 -2.78 -2.16
CA GLN A 236 7.19 -2.34 -2.39
C GLN A 236 8.03 -2.39 -1.11
N LEU A 237 7.43 -2.18 0.05
CA LEU A 237 8.13 -2.20 1.34
C LEU A 237 8.31 -3.62 1.89
N SER A 238 7.28 -4.45 1.81
CA SER A 238 7.31 -5.82 2.34
C SER A 238 7.90 -6.85 1.36
N GLY A 239 7.76 -6.61 0.04
CA GLY A 239 8.05 -7.60 -1.00
C GLY A 239 7.01 -8.70 -1.11
N GLU A 240 5.88 -8.60 -0.41
CA GLU A 240 4.82 -9.61 -0.34
C GLU A 240 3.46 -8.99 -0.68
N PRO A 241 2.44 -9.79 -1.06
CA PRO A 241 1.07 -9.34 -1.21
C PRO A 241 0.51 -8.71 0.07
N VAL A 242 -0.40 -7.77 -0.09
CA VAL A 242 -0.98 -6.96 0.99
C VAL A 242 -2.47 -7.24 1.07
N PHE A 243 -2.99 -7.43 2.29
CA PHE A 243 -4.43 -7.51 2.50
C PHE A 243 -5.05 -6.11 2.33
N PHE A 244 -6.23 -6.07 1.71
CA PHE A 244 -6.99 -4.84 1.52
C PHE A 244 -8.42 -5.04 2.03
N GLY A 245 -8.89 -4.17 2.92
CA GLY A 245 -10.24 -4.30 3.48
C GLY A 245 -10.69 -3.19 4.40
N ASP A 246 -11.95 -3.30 4.79
CA ASP A 246 -12.66 -2.39 5.69
C ASP A 246 -12.41 -2.76 7.16
N PRO A 247 -12.26 -1.81 8.09
CA PRO A 247 -12.37 -2.06 9.51
C PRO A 247 -13.84 -2.28 9.88
N VAL A 248 -14.22 -3.52 10.14
CA VAL A 248 -15.64 -3.90 10.32
C VAL A 248 -16.04 -4.22 11.74
N SER A 249 -15.08 -4.54 12.62
CA SER A 249 -15.35 -4.90 14.00
C SER A 249 -14.14 -4.64 14.88
N LEU A 250 -14.39 -4.29 16.14
CA LEU A 250 -13.36 -4.17 17.16
C LEU A 250 -13.72 -5.05 18.38
N ASP A 251 -12.70 -5.53 19.08
CA ASP A 251 -12.81 -6.21 20.37
C ASP A 251 -11.91 -5.51 21.38
N GLU A 252 -12.54 -4.88 22.40
CA GLU A 252 -11.81 -4.15 23.44
C GLU A 252 -11.11 -5.09 24.43
N GLY A 253 -11.64 -6.29 24.62
CA GLY A 253 -11.05 -7.28 25.52
C GLY A 253 -9.74 -7.84 24.99
N GLU A 254 -9.67 -8.12 23.71
CA GLU A 254 -8.46 -8.57 23.03
C GLU A 254 -7.62 -7.39 22.46
N ASN A 255 -8.14 -6.18 22.46
CA ASN A 255 -7.57 -4.97 21.87
C ASN A 255 -7.29 -5.13 20.37
N THR A 256 -8.30 -5.61 19.61
CA THR A 256 -8.17 -5.95 18.21
C THR A 256 -9.14 -5.21 17.30
N LEU A 257 -8.70 -5.00 16.04
CA LEU A 257 -9.49 -4.50 14.93
C LEU A 257 -9.55 -5.56 13.84
N THR A 258 -10.75 -5.92 13.40
CA THR A 258 -10.96 -6.86 12.30
C THR A 258 -11.13 -6.09 11.00
N PHE A 259 -10.28 -6.41 10.03
CA PHE A 259 -10.41 -5.96 8.64
C PHE A 259 -11.02 -7.08 7.81
N TRP A 260 -11.92 -6.70 6.91
CA TRP A 260 -12.67 -7.63 6.07
C TRP A 260 -12.84 -7.09 4.66
N HIS A 261 -12.90 -7.98 3.68
CA HIS A 261 -13.35 -7.66 2.33
C HIS A 261 -14.11 -8.81 1.69
N CYS A 262 -14.92 -8.49 0.66
CA CYS A 262 -15.84 -9.45 0.04
C CYS A 262 -15.18 -10.55 -0.81
N GLY A 263 -13.84 -10.69 -0.84
CA GLY A 263 -13.16 -11.84 -1.45
C GLY A 263 -12.09 -11.50 -2.50
N ALA A 264 -11.32 -10.41 -2.31
CA ALA A 264 -10.24 -10.00 -3.21
C ALA A 264 -8.83 -10.20 -2.62
N ALA A 265 -8.68 -10.76 -1.40
CA ALA A 265 -7.37 -11.00 -0.81
C ALA A 265 -6.56 -12.02 -1.62
N ALA A 266 -5.25 -11.80 -1.72
CA ALA A 266 -4.31 -12.70 -2.38
C ALA A 266 -4.37 -14.11 -1.79
N CYS A 267 -4.29 -15.16 -2.62
CA CYS A 267 -4.32 -16.55 -2.16
C CYS A 267 -3.19 -16.88 -1.19
N SER A 268 -2.02 -16.29 -1.40
CA SER A 268 -0.84 -16.49 -0.55
C SER A 268 -0.99 -15.94 0.88
N LEU A 269 -2.00 -15.11 1.13
CA LEU A 269 -2.31 -14.61 2.48
C LEU A 269 -3.20 -15.57 3.29
N ALA A 270 -3.70 -16.64 2.67
CA ALA A 270 -4.58 -17.58 3.33
C ALA A 270 -3.87 -18.38 4.43
N ARG A 271 -4.57 -18.65 5.52
CA ARG A 271 -4.09 -19.59 6.55
C ARG A 271 -3.72 -20.94 5.94
N HIS A 272 -2.61 -21.50 6.38
CA HIS A 272 -2.13 -22.79 5.87
C HIS A 272 -3.09 -23.96 6.15
N ASP A 273 -3.83 -23.94 7.26
CA ASP A 273 -4.74 -25.02 7.66
C ASP A 273 -6.02 -25.09 6.80
N THR A 274 -6.47 -23.95 6.26
CA THR A 274 -7.68 -23.86 5.42
C THR A 274 -7.39 -23.66 3.95
N GLY A 275 -6.21 -23.14 3.63
CA GLY A 275 -5.83 -22.74 2.28
C GLY A 275 -6.67 -21.57 1.75
N ALA A 276 -6.42 -21.21 0.51
CA ALA A 276 -7.14 -20.15 -0.18
C ALA A 276 -8.51 -20.64 -0.69
N ALA A 277 -9.45 -20.80 0.24
CA ALA A 277 -10.76 -21.32 -0.06
C ALA A 277 -11.56 -20.37 -0.98
N VAL A 278 -12.30 -20.95 -1.91
CA VAL A 278 -13.20 -20.27 -2.85
C VAL A 278 -14.65 -20.41 -2.37
N GLY A 279 -15.37 -19.32 -2.37
CA GLY A 279 -16.79 -19.26 -2.07
C GLY A 279 -17.53 -18.34 -3.06
N VAL A 280 -18.56 -17.68 -2.52
CA VAL A 280 -19.39 -16.74 -3.28
C VAL A 280 -19.31 -15.35 -2.63
N HIS A 281 -19.49 -14.33 -3.44
CA HIS A 281 -19.59 -12.95 -2.94
C HIS A 281 -20.72 -12.85 -1.89
N PRO A 282 -20.46 -12.31 -0.69
CA PRO A 282 -21.37 -12.37 0.47
C PRO A 282 -22.80 -11.88 0.14
N ASN A 283 -22.89 -10.74 -0.54
CA ASN A 283 -24.17 -10.10 -0.84
C ASN A 283 -24.80 -10.55 -2.17
N ARG A 284 -23.99 -10.91 -3.17
CA ARG A 284 -24.47 -11.24 -4.53
C ARG A 284 -24.67 -12.74 -4.76
N LYS A 285 -24.10 -13.59 -3.90
CA LYS A 285 -24.22 -15.06 -3.95
C LYS A 285 -23.73 -15.69 -5.25
N ILE A 286 -22.81 -15.02 -5.95
CA ILE A 286 -22.16 -15.47 -7.19
C ILE A 286 -20.66 -15.55 -6.92
N GLY A 287 -20.01 -16.62 -7.40
CA GLY A 287 -18.56 -16.85 -7.31
C GLY A 287 -17.88 -16.92 -8.69
N PRO A 288 -16.56 -17.08 -8.72
CA PRO A 288 -15.69 -17.29 -7.57
C PRO A 288 -15.35 -15.98 -6.84
N ALA A 289 -15.30 -16.05 -5.52
CA ALA A 289 -14.75 -15.03 -4.61
C ALA A 289 -13.99 -15.73 -3.50
N MET A 290 -12.91 -15.13 -2.97
CA MET A 290 -12.13 -15.76 -1.90
C MET A 290 -12.89 -15.74 -0.58
N ASP A 291 -12.74 -16.81 0.21
CA ASP A 291 -13.50 -17.04 1.45
C ASP A 291 -12.63 -17.69 2.53
N PHE A 292 -11.67 -16.92 3.09
CA PHE A 292 -10.71 -17.42 4.06
C PHE A 292 -10.29 -16.39 5.11
N GLY A 293 -9.74 -16.86 6.25
CA GLY A 293 -9.00 -16.06 7.21
C GLY A 293 -7.53 -15.96 6.79
N CYS A 294 -6.93 -14.80 6.99
CA CYS A 294 -5.51 -14.61 6.68
C CYS A 294 -4.59 -15.24 7.71
N GLU A 295 -3.37 -15.59 7.28
CA GLU A 295 -2.29 -16.06 8.13
C GLU A 295 -1.87 -14.99 9.15
N ALA A 296 -1.41 -15.44 10.31
CA ALA A 296 -0.83 -14.58 11.34
C ALA A 296 0.60 -14.17 10.99
N PHE A 297 0.95 -12.97 11.41
CA PHE A 297 2.35 -12.51 11.40
C PHE A 297 2.61 -11.55 12.58
N PRO A 298 3.80 -11.65 13.22
CA PRO A 298 4.05 -10.98 14.50
C PRO A 298 4.15 -9.45 14.39
N GLU A 299 4.33 -8.95 13.19
CA GLU A 299 4.45 -7.53 12.92
C GLU A 299 3.58 -7.16 11.74
N ALA A 300 2.72 -6.16 11.94
CA ALA A 300 1.81 -5.64 10.93
C ALA A 300 1.88 -4.12 10.86
N THR A 301 1.75 -3.57 9.66
CA THR A 301 1.51 -2.16 9.45
C THR A 301 0.19 -1.99 8.70
N VAL A 302 -0.75 -1.24 9.29
CA VAL A 302 -1.98 -0.83 8.61
C VAL A 302 -1.76 0.56 8.04
N PHE A 303 -2.05 0.72 6.76
CA PHE A 303 -1.71 1.92 6.02
C PHE A 303 -2.81 2.39 5.07
N ARG A 304 -2.99 3.70 4.96
CA ARG A 304 -3.86 4.33 3.98
C ARG A 304 -3.29 5.65 3.48
N VAL A 305 -3.29 5.85 2.17
CA VAL A 305 -3.20 7.17 1.53
C VAL A 305 -4.61 7.75 1.51
N GLY A 306 -4.85 8.75 2.33
CA GLY A 306 -6.16 9.41 2.47
C GLY A 306 -6.14 10.86 2.00
N ARG A 307 -7.28 11.52 2.12
CA ARG A 307 -7.49 12.92 1.73
C ARG A 307 -7.99 13.74 2.90
N GLU A 308 -7.43 14.94 3.07
CA GLU A 308 -7.99 15.97 3.93
C GLU A 308 -9.20 16.64 3.26
N PRO A 309 -10.06 17.33 4.01
CA PRO A 309 -11.21 18.04 3.45
C PRO A 309 -10.86 19.09 2.39
N ASP A 310 -9.67 19.68 2.45
CA ASP A 310 -9.16 20.64 1.45
C ASP A 310 -8.61 19.97 0.20
N GLY A 311 -8.60 18.63 0.17
CA GLY A 311 -8.10 17.83 -0.94
C GLY A 311 -6.60 17.52 -0.88
N SER A 312 -5.86 17.99 0.11
CA SER A 312 -4.47 17.57 0.32
C SER A 312 -4.39 16.11 0.78
N PHE A 313 -3.23 15.48 0.60
CA PHE A 313 -3.03 14.09 1.01
C PHE A 313 -2.65 14.00 2.49
N ARG A 314 -3.02 12.87 3.10
CA ARG A 314 -2.61 12.46 4.45
C ARG A 314 -2.30 10.97 4.49
N PHE A 315 -1.47 10.54 5.43
CA PHE A 315 -1.21 9.12 5.66
C PHE A 315 -1.79 8.70 7.00
N PHE A 316 -2.52 7.58 6.98
CA PHE A 316 -2.87 6.82 8.18
C PHE A 316 -1.82 5.72 8.36
N ILE A 317 -1.27 5.59 9.56
CA ILE A 317 -0.31 4.54 9.92
C ILE A 317 -0.68 3.97 11.29
N LEU A 318 -0.80 2.65 11.37
CA LEU A 318 -1.00 1.91 12.60
C LEU A 318 -0.07 0.69 12.57
N GLU A 319 0.65 0.42 13.65
CA GLU A 319 1.42 -0.81 13.82
C GLU A 319 0.75 -1.74 14.81
N GLY A 320 0.95 -3.04 14.65
CA GLY A 320 0.37 -4.07 15.51
C GLY A 320 0.84 -5.46 15.13
N GLU A 321 0.03 -6.45 15.44
CA GLU A 321 0.25 -7.89 15.20
C GLU A 321 -0.97 -8.47 14.49
N ALA A 322 -0.80 -9.20 13.40
CA ALA A 322 -1.87 -9.98 12.79
C ALA A 322 -2.01 -11.32 13.52
N LEU A 323 -3.16 -11.52 14.14
CA LEU A 323 -3.42 -12.67 15.01
C LEU A 323 -3.83 -13.91 14.22
N ASP A 324 -3.50 -15.08 14.74
CA ASP A 324 -3.97 -16.37 14.24
C ASP A 324 -5.46 -16.59 14.59
N LYS A 325 -6.32 -16.03 13.76
CA LYS A 325 -7.78 -16.15 13.91
C LYS A 325 -8.39 -16.83 12.69
N PRO A 326 -9.42 -17.68 12.88
CA PRO A 326 -10.17 -18.20 11.74
C PRO A 326 -10.88 -17.07 10.98
N LYS A 327 -11.39 -17.38 9.81
CA LYS A 327 -12.25 -16.48 9.05
C LYS A 327 -13.38 -15.92 9.94
N GLN A 328 -13.50 -14.60 9.98
CA GLN A 328 -14.46 -13.92 10.86
C GLN A 328 -15.84 -13.77 10.24
N PHE A 329 -15.91 -13.60 8.92
CA PHE A 329 -17.13 -13.41 8.13
C PHE A 329 -17.01 -14.12 6.79
N ILE A 330 -18.12 -14.29 6.05
CA ILE A 330 -18.07 -14.75 4.65
C ILE A 330 -17.28 -13.71 3.83
N GLY A 331 -16.29 -14.16 3.09
CA GLY A 331 -15.29 -13.32 2.43
C GLY A 331 -13.92 -13.51 3.07
N THR A 332 -13.05 -12.52 2.98
CA THR A 332 -11.70 -12.60 3.53
C THR A 332 -11.55 -11.67 4.73
N SER A 333 -10.81 -12.09 5.76
CA SER A 333 -10.61 -11.30 6.97
C SER A 333 -9.24 -11.50 7.59
N ILE A 334 -8.75 -10.43 8.23
CA ILE A 334 -7.54 -10.41 9.06
C ILE A 334 -7.86 -9.67 10.36
N VAL A 335 -7.34 -10.17 11.49
CA VAL A 335 -7.52 -9.55 12.80
C VAL A 335 -6.19 -8.98 13.27
N VAL A 336 -6.14 -7.68 13.50
CA VAL A 336 -4.94 -6.97 13.95
C VAL A 336 -5.10 -6.54 15.40
N LYS A 337 -4.19 -7.00 16.25
CA LYS A 337 -4.03 -6.49 17.62
C LYS A 337 -3.24 -5.20 17.57
N THR A 338 -3.73 -4.17 18.24
CA THR A 338 -3.13 -2.83 18.25
C THR A 338 -2.36 -2.58 19.54
N ASP A 339 -1.31 -1.74 19.47
CA ASP A 339 -0.55 -1.36 20.66
C ASP A 339 -1.32 -0.34 21.51
N ASN A 340 -2.05 0.57 20.85
CA ASN A 340 -2.91 1.57 21.49
C ASN A 340 -4.33 1.01 21.73
N PRO A 341 -5.12 1.59 22.67
CA PRO A 341 -6.49 1.17 22.90
C PRO A 341 -7.34 1.26 21.62
N VAL A 342 -7.86 0.14 21.15
CA VAL A 342 -8.57 0.02 19.86
C VAL A 342 -9.80 0.93 19.77
N ARG A 343 -10.53 1.14 20.89
CA ARG A 343 -11.69 2.04 20.93
C ARG A 343 -11.26 3.48 20.62
N GLU A 344 -10.24 3.98 21.29
CA GLU A 344 -9.74 5.35 21.13
C GLU A 344 -9.26 5.56 19.70
N LEU A 345 -8.47 4.61 19.18
CA LEU A 345 -8.01 4.61 17.78
C LEU A 345 -9.18 4.72 16.79
N VAL A 346 -10.20 3.88 16.94
CA VAL A 346 -11.35 3.88 16.03
C VAL A 346 -12.15 5.18 16.16
N GLU A 347 -12.41 5.66 17.39
CA GLU A 347 -13.13 6.91 17.60
C GLU A 347 -12.39 8.12 17.01
N GLU A 348 -11.07 8.19 17.18
CA GLU A 348 -10.25 9.27 16.66
C GLU A 348 -10.18 9.23 15.13
N SER A 349 -9.92 8.07 14.53
CA SER A 349 -9.83 7.92 13.08
C SER A 349 -11.16 8.21 12.37
N VAL A 350 -12.28 7.76 12.95
CA VAL A 350 -13.63 8.07 12.44
C VAL A 350 -13.92 9.58 12.55
N LYS A 351 -13.59 10.22 13.69
CA LYS A 351 -13.76 11.67 13.87
C LYS A 351 -12.85 12.48 12.94
N ALA A 352 -11.67 11.98 12.64
CA ALA A 352 -10.77 12.56 11.65
C ALA A 352 -11.24 12.34 10.20
N GLY A 353 -12.32 11.56 9.99
CA GLY A 353 -12.92 11.34 8.68
C GLY A 353 -12.04 10.53 7.75
N PHE A 354 -11.34 9.49 8.26
CA PHE A 354 -10.59 8.58 7.41
C PHE A 354 -11.52 7.70 6.58
N GLU A 355 -11.02 7.32 5.44
CA GLU A 355 -11.67 6.46 4.46
C GLU A 355 -11.74 5.01 4.96
N PRO A 356 -12.73 4.19 4.51
CA PRO A 356 -12.97 2.87 5.08
C PRO A 356 -11.96 1.79 4.68
N HIS A 357 -11.23 1.93 3.57
CA HIS A 357 -10.33 0.88 3.09
C HIS A 357 -8.88 1.07 3.57
N TYR A 358 -8.27 -0.02 4.04
CA TYR A 358 -6.89 -0.03 4.51
C TYR A 358 -6.08 -1.19 3.91
N ALA A 359 -4.80 -0.96 3.70
CA ALA A 359 -3.81 -1.97 3.39
C ALA A 359 -3.20 -2.52 4.68
N VAL A 360 -3.27 -3.84 4.92
CA VAL A 360 -2.59 -4.50 6.04
C VAL A 360 -1.36 -5.21 5.50
N ILE A 361 -0.20 -4.73 5.91
CA ILE A 361 1.12 -5.06 5.38
C ILE A 361 1.87 -5.90 6.41
N LYS A 362 2.50 -6.98 5.99
CA LYS A 362 3.37 -7.78 6.84
C LYS A 362 4.68 -7.04 7.11
N GLY A 363 5.04 -6.93 8.38
CA GLY A 363 6.24 -6.23 8.86
C GLY A 363 5.99 -4.83 9.39
N ARG A 364 7.03 -4.26 10.05
CA ARG A 364 7.04 -2.88 10.57
C ARG A 364 7.58 -1.92 9.51
N HIS A 365 6.70 -1.09 8.97
CA HIS A 365 7.04 -0.15 7.90
C HIS A 365 6.71 1.30 8.23
N ALA A 366 6.21 1.58 9.44
CA ALA A 366 5.84 2.94 9.86
C ALA A 366 6.97 3.94 9.65
N ALA A 367 8.18 3.62 10.09
CA ALA A 367 9.32 4.54 9.96
C ALA A 367 9.64 4.90 8.50
N ALA A 368 9.53 3.94 7.57
CA ALA A 368 9.75 4.19 6.14
C ALA A 368 8.61 5.02 5.53
N LEU A 369 7.36 4.75 5.91
CA LEU A 369 6.19 5.51 5.47
C LEU A 369 6.18 6.94 6.03
N GLU A 370 6.56 7.13 7.31
CA GLU A 370 6.72 8.45 7.93
C GLU A 370 7.82 9.26 7.21
N ALA A 371 8.97 8.64 6.92
CA ALA A 371 10.05 9.29 6.16
C ALA A 371 9.59 9.66 4.74
N ALA A 372 8.84 8.78 4.06
CA ALA A 372 8.28 9.07 2.75
C ALA A 372 7.27 10.24 2.81
N ALA A 373 6.38 10.23 3.78
CA ALA A 373 5.41 11.31 4.02
C ALA A 373 6.12 12.65 4.25
N HIS A 374 7.13 12.66 5.12
CA HIS A 374 7.92 13.87 5.40
C HIS A 374 8.63 14.38 4.13
N MET A 375 9.26 13.51 3.35
CA MET A 375 9.91 13.88 2.09
C MET A 375 8.91 14.44 1.05
N LEU A 376 7.69 13.88 1.00
CA LEU A 376 6.61 14.32 0.11
C LEU A 376 5.84 15.53 0.66
N GLY A 377 5.95 15.80 1.95
CA GLY A 377 5.23 16.86 2.60
C GLY A 377 3.79 16.54 2.97
N ILE A 378 3.54 15.30 3.24
CA ILE A 378 2.24 14.75 3.59
C ILE A 378 2.15 14.63 5.12
N PRO A 379 1.09 15.11 5.78
CA PRO A 379 0.86 14.88 7.20
C PRO A 379 0.61 13.40 7.48
N VAL A 380 1.06 12.95 8.67
CA VAL A 380 0.90 11.58 9.15
C VAL A 380 0.01 11.58 10.39
N TYR A 381 -0.96 10.70 10.40
CA TYR A 381 -1.77 10.32 11.54
C TYR A 381 -1.32 8.92 11.96
N LYS A 382 -0.63 8.85 13.09
CA LYS A 382 -0.11 7.60 13.65
C LYS A 382 -0.88 7.22 14.90
N TYR A 383 -1.37 6.00 14.92
CA TYR A 383 -2.19 5.42 15.97
C TYR A 383 -1.51 4.25 16.68
#